data_0c232c46eb9500e8584ad2cd4b8e15c0
#
_entry.id   0c232c46eb9500e8584ad2cd4b8e15c0
#
_cell.length_a   1.000
_cell.length_b   1.000
_cell.length_c   1.000
_cell.angle_alpha   90.00
_cell.angle_beta   90.00
_cell.angle_gamma   90.00
#
_symmetry.space_group_name_H-M   'P 1'
#
loop_
_entity.id
_entity.type
_entity.pdbx_description
1 polymer ?
#
loop_
_entity_poly.entity_id
_entity_poly.type
_entity_poly.pdbx_seq_one_letter_code
_entity_poly.pdbx_strand_id
1 'polypeptide(L)'
;MKITTWDFSNAYVRRARLQPAMLVALPLGLATLAWSPGGVAGWGLVWSLFVFCGGTALMAQVARDRGKKKEPALFQSWGGKPTTRLLRHRDAPNKTLLSRRHQKLQRSVKGVRIPTADEELADPDKADEVYDTCTAFLLEKTRKKEEFPLVFEENCNYGFRRNLWGMKPFGITTSSFGTAAVVLLLVLDYRSAIAPAPVVYACALLNFLLLMGWLTWFTPNWIRIAADAYAERLLAACEKLWVT
;
A
#
# COMPACT_ATOMS: atom_id res chain seq x y z
N MET A 1 -13.81 -3.59 -23.97
CA MET A 1 -12.83 -3.06 -23.01
C MET A 1 -13.45 -1.83 -22.36
N LYS A 2 -14.09 -1.96 -21.19
CA LYS A 2 -14.65 -0.81 -20.46
C LYS A 2 -13.46 -0.02 -19.92
N ILE A 3 -13.23 1.16 -20.47
CA ILE A 3 -12.35 2.16 -19.88
C ILE A 3 -12.93 2.42 -18.49
N THR A 4 -12.28 1.91 -17.47
CA THR A 4 -12.67 2.17 -16.08
C THR A 4 -12.45 3.66 -15.83
N THR A 5 -13.53 4.42 -15.90
CA THR A 5 -13.57 5.80 -15.41
C THR A 5 -13.00 5.78 -14.00
N TRP A 6 -12.07 6.69 -13.74
CA TRP A 6 -11.41 6.84 -12.43
C TRP A 6 -12.46 7.21 -11.40
N ASP A 7 -12.99 6.21 -10.74
CA ASP A 7 -13.99 6.41 -9.69
C ASP A 7 -13.29 6.73 -8.37
N PHE A 8 -13.05 8.02 -8.15
CA PHE A 8 -12.53 8.53 -6.87
C PHE A 8 -13.54 8.39 -5.72
N SER A 9 -14.79 8.02 -5.99
CA SER A 9 -15.75 7.65 -4.95
C SER A 9 -15.35 6.33 -4.29
N ASN A 10 -14.61 5.47 -5.00
CA ASN A 10 -14.14 4.20 -4.49
C ASN A 10 -13.10 4.39 -3.37
N ALA A 11 -13.46 3.95 -2.16
CA ALA A 11 -12.62 4.09 -0.97
C ALA A 11 -11.25 3.39 -1.13
N TYR A 12 -11.17 2.28 -1.86
CA TYR A 12 -9.90 1.62 -2.15
C TYR A 12 -8.96 2.49 -2.99
N VAL A 13 -9.49 3.14 -4.02
CA VAL A 13 -8.67 4.04 -4.88
C VAL A 13 -8.13 5.20 -4.07
N ARG A 14 -8.97 5.82 -3.23
CA ARG A 14 -8.52 6.91 -2.37
C ARG A 14 -7.46 6.47 -1.37
N ARG A 15 -7.73 5.42 -0.59
CA ARG A 15 -6.87 4.98 0.52
C ARG A 15 -5.59 4.32 0.03
N ALA A 16 -5.69 3.37 -0.91
CA ALA A 16 -4.55 2.54 -1.30
C ALA A 16 -3.69 3.15 -2.42
N ARG A 17 -4.22 4.10 -3.20
CA ARG A 17 -3.50 4.65 -4.36
C ARG A 17 -3.24 6.15 -4.25
N LEU A 18 -4.30 6.95 -3.97
CA LEU A 18 -4.18 8.40 -3.96
C LEU A 18 -3.40 8.90 -2.75
N GLN A 19 -3.70 8.43 -1.54
CA GLN A 19 -3.01 8.86 -0.32
C GLN A 19 -1.48 8.66 -0.38
N PRO A 20 -0.93 7.49 -0.83
CA PRO A 20 0.52 7.35 -1.04
C PRO A 20 1.10 8.40 -1.98
N ALA A 21 0.40 8.70 -3.07
CA ALA A 21 0.86 9.69 -4.04
C ALA A 21 0.87 11.12 -3.45
N MET A 22 -0.15 11.47 -2.67
CA MET A 22 -0.21 12.77 -1.98
C MET A 22 0.91 12.93 -0.94
N LEU A 23 1.25 11.86 -0.20
CA LEU A 23 2.37 11.89 0.75
C LEU A 23 3.72 12.16 0.07
N VAL A 24 3.88 11.71 -1.18
CA VAL A 24 5.08 12.01 -1.98
C VAL A 24 5.11 13.47 -2.43
N ALA A 25 3.97 14.08 -2.73
CA ALA A 25 3.89 15.47 -3.17
C ALA A 25 3.94 16.48 -2.00
N LEU A 26 3.57 16.05 -0.80
CA LEU A 26 3.44 16.90 0.39
C LEU A 26 4.70 17.73 0.71
N PRO A 27 5.95 17.21 0.62
CA PRO A 27 7.16 17.98 0.89
C PRO A 27 7.32 19.21 -0.02
N LEU A 28 6.95 19.08 -1.28
CA LEU A 28 6.99 20.18 -2.24
C LEU A 28 5.93 21.24 -1.91
N GLY A 29 4.73 20.81 -1.51
CA GLY A 29 3.68 21.71 -1.06
C GLY A 29 4.09 22.52 0.19
N LEU A 30 4.74 21.87 1.16
CA LEU A 30 5.29 22.54 2.34
C LEU A 30 6.40 23.53 1.99
N ALA A 31 7.28 23.18 1.05
CA ALA A 31 8.33 24.08 0.59
C ALA A 31 7.74 25.33 -0.11
N THR A 32 6.73 25.15 -0.99
CA THR A 32 6.06 26.28 -1.64
C THR A 32 5.33 27.18 -0.64
N LEU A 33 4.70 26.61 0.39
CA LEU A 33 4.07 27.38 1.45
C LEU A 33 5.09 28.21 2.25
N ALA A 34 6.28 27.66 2.53
CA ALA A 34 7.34 28.38 3.23
C ALA A 34 7.85 29.59 2.43
N TRP A 35 8.05 29.43 1.12
CA TRP A 35 8.54 30.50 0.24
C TRP A 35 7.51 31.60 -0.07
N SER A 36 6.23 31.33 0.04
CA SER A 36 5.15 32.26 -0.29
C SER A 36 4.01 32.15 0.70
N PRO A 37 4.18 32.60 1.96
CA PRO A 37 3.12 32.49 2.97
C PRO A 37 1.82 33.23 2.59
N GLY A 38 1.92 34.33 1.81
CA GLY A 38 0.76 35.08 1.31
C GLY A 38 0.28 34.66 -0.10
N GLY A 39 1.03 33.77 -0.77
CA GLY A 39 0.79 33.39 -2.18
C GLY A 39 -0.14 32.19 -2.38
N VAL A 40 -0.87 31.77 -1.36
CA VAL A 40 -1.75 30.59 -1.40
C VAL A 40 -2.77 30.64 -2.55
N ALA A 41 -3.22 31.83 -2.95
CA ALA A 41 -4.18 32.01 -4.04
C ALA A 41 -3.61 31.58 -5.41
N GLY A 42 -2.35 31.95 -5.72
CA GLY A 42 -1.70 31.57 -6.98
C GLY A 42 -1.43 30.06 -7.08
N TRP A 43 -1.00 29.45 -5.99
CA TRP A 43 -0.79 27.99 -5.91
C TRP A 43 -2.10 27.21 -5.95
N GLY A 44 -3.20 27.79 -5.46
CA GLY A 44 -4.54 27.22 -5.58
C GLY A 44 -4.93 26.99 -7.05
N LEU A 45 -4.60 27.94 -7.95
CA LEU A 45 -4.84 27.80 -9.39
C LEU A 45 -4.00 26.66 -9.99
N VAL A 46 -2.70 26.61 -9.70
CA VAL A 46 -1.81 25.54 -10.19
C VAL A 46 -2.28 24.16 -9.71
N TRP A 47 -2.67 24.05 -8.44
CA TRP A 47 -3.22 22.82 -7.87
C TRP A 47 -4.52 22.40 -8.53
N SER A 48 -5.42 23.37 -8.76
CA SER A 48 -6.70 23.10 -9.43
C SER A 48 -6.49 22.63 -10.86
N LEU A 49 -5.58 23.25 -11.61
CA LEU A 49 -5.22 22.82 -12.96
C LEU A 49 -4.62 21.39 -12.96
N PHE A 50 -3.70 21.10 -12.02
CA PHE A 50 -3.12 19.77 -11.89
C PHE A 50 -4.20 18.69 -11.64
N VAL A 51 -5.15 18.98 -10.73
CA VAL A 51 -6.27 18.06 -10.43
C VAL A 51 -7.18 17.94 -11.65
N PHE A 52 -7.54 19.05 -12.29
CA PHE A 52 -8.41 19.07 -13.47
C PHE A 52 -7.81 18.32 -14.66
N CYS A 53 -6.50 18.43 -14.87
CA CYS A 53 -5.77 17.69 -15.93
C CYS A 53 -5.53 16.22 -15.60
N GLY A 54 -6.11 15.69 -14.51
CA GLY A 54 -5.98 14.28 -14.15
C GLY A 54 -4.66 13.89 -13.49
N GLY A 55 -3.86 14.86 -13.06
CA GLY A 55 -2.57 14.62 -12.40
C GLY A 55 -2.66 13.72 -11.19
N THR A 56 -3.71 13.84 -10.38
CA THR A 56 -3.98 12.97 -9.24
C THR A 56 -4.25 11.52 -9.67
N ALA A 57 -4.97 11.34 -10.79
CA ALA A 57 -5.23 10.02 -11.35
C ALA A 57 -3.93 9.36 -11.85
N LEU A 58 -3.10 10.11 -12.56
CA LEU A 58 -1.80 9.67 -13.02
C LEU A 58 -0.90 9.25 -11.84
N MET A 59 -0.79 10.08 -10.81
CA MET A 59 0.00 9.77 -9.62
C MET A 59 -0.52 8.52 -8.90
N ALA A 60 -1.83 8.35 -8.78
CA ALA A 60 -2.44 7.15 -8.20
C ALA A 60 -2.12 5.88 -9.00
N GLN A 61 -2.06 5.99 -10.33
CA GLN A 61 -1.65 4.88 -11.21
C GLN A 61 -0.16 4.56 -11.03
N VAL A 62 0.70 5.55 -11.04
CA VAL A 62 2.14 5.37 -10.82
C VAL A 62 2.39 4.68 -9.47
N ALA A 63 1.73 5.12 -8.41
CA ALA A 63 1.85 4.52 -7.08
C ALA A 63 1.46 3.02 -7.09
N ARG A 64 0.32 2.69 -7.74
CA ARG A 64 -0.12 1.30 -7.91
C ARG A 64 0.89 0.46 -8.67
N ASP A 65 1.35 0.94 -9.82
CA ASP A 65 2.21 0.16 -10.72
C ASP A 65 3.60 -0.05 -10.10
N ARG A 66 4.15 0.99 -9.45
CA ARG A 66 5.40 0.87 -8.68
C ARG A 66 5.27 -0.10 -7.51
N GLY A 67 4.17 -0.04 -6.76
CA GLY A 67 3.89 -0.99 -5.68
C GLY A 67 3.80 -2.42 -6.19
N LYS A 68 3.03 -2.66 -7.26
CA LYS A 68 2.90 -3.99 -7.86
C LYS A 68 4.20 -4.52 -8.45
N LYS A 69 5.00 -3.68 -9.08
CA LYS A 69 6.30 -4.08 -9.64
C LYS A 69 7.27 -4.63 -8.58
N LYS A 70 7.18 -4.13 -7.34
CA LYS A 70 8.05 -4.55 -6.23
C LYS A 70 7.48 -5.76 -5.44
N GLU A 71 6.24 -6.13 -5.64
CA GLU A 71 5.54 -7.19 -4.90
C GLU A 71 6.21 -8.57 -5.02
N PRO A 72 6.68 -9.03 -6.19
CA PRO A 72 7.36 -10.34 -6.30
C PRO A 72 8.62 -10.43 -5.45
N ALA A 73 9.44 -9.38 -5.41
CA ALA A 73 10.66 -9.35 -4.58
C ALA A 73 10.33 -9.38 -3.07
N LEU A 74 9.23 -8.73 -2.65
CA LEU A 74 8.75 -8.82 -1.27
C LEU A 74 8.33 -10.26 -0.93
N PHE A 75 7.53 -10.89 -1.78
CA PHE A 75 7.08 -12.27 -1.55
C PHE A 75 8.25 -13.24 -1.51
N GLN A 76 9.23 -13.09 -2.39
CA GLN A 76 10.45 -13.89 -2.34
C GLN A 76 11.19 -13.70 -1.01
N SER A 77 11.36 -12.47 -0.55
CA SER A 77 12.04 -12.19 0.74
C SER A 77 11.29 -12.70 1.96
N TRP A 78 9.99 -12.94 1.85
CA TRP A 78 9.13 -13.47 2.93
C TRP A 78 8.96 -14.99 2.89
N GLY A 79 9.55 -15.68 1.90
CA GLY A 79 9.41 -17.12 1.70
C GLY A 79 8.13 -17.52 0.98
N GLY A 80 7.49 -16.60 0.28
CA GLY A 80 6.26 -16.80 -0.49
C GLY A 80 5.17 -15.77 -0.19
N LYS A 81 4.06 -15.85 -0.92
CA LYS A 81 2.88 -15.02 -0.67
C LYS A 81 2.31 -15.34 0.72
N PRO A 82 1.90 -14.33 1.52
CA PRO A 82 1.37 -14.57 2.86
C PRO A 82 0.20 -15.57 2.91
N THR A 83 -0.73 -15.49 1.94
CA THR A 83 -1.85 -16.43 1.83
C THR A 83 -1.41 -17.87 1.58
N THR A 84 -0.46 -18.07 0.67
CA THR A 84 0.11 -19.38 0.35
C THR A 84 0.84 -19.97 1.54
N ARG A 85 1.66 -19.17 2.25
CA ARG A 85 2.36 -19.58 3.48
C ARG A 85 1.41 -20.04 4.58
N LEU A 86 0.27 -19.34 4.78
CA LEU A 86 -0.73 -19.72 5.77
C LEU A 86 -1.53 -20.99 5.40
N LEU A 87 -1.42 -21.46 4.15
CA LEU A 87 -2.02 -22.71 3.68
C LEU A 87 -1.03 -23.86 3.62
N ARG A 88 0.28 -23.60 3.70
CA ARG A 88 1.30 -24.66 3.69
C ARG A 88 1.31 -25.44 4.99
N HIS A 89 1.49 -26.77 4.89
CA HIS A 89 1.64 -27.63 6.07
C HIS A 89 2.90 -27.32 6.87
N ARG A 90 4.01 -26.97 6.19
CA ARG A 90 5.30 -26.66 6.82
C ARG A 90 5.31 -25.34 7.58
N ASP A 91 4.56 -24.34 7.13
CA ASP A 91 4.61 -22.97 7.65
C ASP A 91 3.49 -22.64 8.67
N ALA A 92 2.42 -23.44 8.71
CA ALA A 92 1.24 -23.13 9.51
C ALA A 92 1.48 -23.32 11.02
N PRO A 93 1.29 -22.28 11.85
CA PRO A 93 1.48 -22.37 13.30
C PRO A 93 0.37 -23.16 13.99
N ASN A 94 -0.84 -23.19 13.43
CA ASN A 94 -2.01 -23.87 13.97
C ASN A 94 -2.52 -24.94 12.98
N LYS A 95 -2.16 -26.22 13.25
CA LYS A 95 -2.52 -27.37 12.39
C LYS A 95 -4.03 -27.63 12.36
N THR A 96 -4.75 -27.40 13.44
CA THR A 96 -6.20 -27.58 13.50
C THR A 96 -6.91 -26.57 12.61
N LEU A 97 -6.51 -25.30 12.70
CA LEU A 97 -7.06 -24.24 11.85
C LEU A 97 -6.73 -24.50 10.37
N LEU A 98 -5.50 -24.95 10.08
CA LEU A 98 -5.08 -25.32 8.74
C LEU A 98 -5.97 -26.43 8.17
N SER A 99 -6.13 -27.54 8.89
CA SER A 99 -6.97 -28.67 8.47
C SER A 99 -8.41 -28.22 8.18
N ARG A 100 -8.97 -27.37 9.03
CA ARG A 100 -10.31 -26.80 8.83
C ARG A 100 -10.39 -25.93 7.57
N ARG A 101 -9.40 -25.08 7.33
CA ARG A 101 -9.30 -24.26 6.10
C ARG A 101 -9.18 -25.12 4.85
N HIS A 102 -8.32 -26.15 4.89
CA HIS A 102 -8.13 -27.08 3.78
C HIS A 102 -9.43 -27.81 3.43
N GLN A 103 -10.13 -28.38 4.43
CA GLN A 103 -11.42 -29.05 4.20
C GLN A 103 -12.45 -28.13 3.55
N LYS A 104 -12.54 -26.88 4.01
CA LYS A 104 -13.46 -25.89 3.44
C LYS A 104 -13.09 -25.53 2.02
N LEU A 105 -11.84 -25.19 1.76
CA LEU A 105 -11.37 -24.81 0.43
C LEU A 105 -11.55 -25.96 -0.57
N GLN A 106 -11.22 -27.19 -0.19
CA GLN A 106 -11.40 -28.36 -1.05
C GLN A 106 -12.88 -28.59 -1.44
N ARG A 107 -13.81 -28.29 -0.54
CA ARG A 107 -15.25 -28.38 -0.85
C ARG A 107 -15.74 -27.21 -1.71
N SER A 108 -15.13 -26.00 -1.57
CA SER A 108 -15.55 -24.79 -2.27
C SER A 108 -15.02 -24.69 -3.68
N VAL A 109 -13.78 -25.10 -3.88
CA VAL A 109 -13.07 -24.93 -5.15
C VAL A 109 -13.20 -26.20 -5.97
N LYS A 110 -14.11 -26.20 -6.95
CA LYS A 110 -14.35 -27.35 -7.79
C LYS A 110 -13.09 -27.75 -8.57
N GLY A 111 -12.81 -29.06 -8.61
CA GLY A 111 -11.68 -29.61 -9.35
C GLY A 111 -10.31 -29.41 -8.71
N VAL A 112 -10.25 -28.89 -7.49
CA VAL A 112 -9.00 -28.75 -6.73
C VAL A 112 -8.93 -29.80 -5.63
N ARG A 113 -7.83 -30.53 -5.59
CA ARG A 113 -7.46 -31.39 -4.47
C ARG A 113 -6.32 -30.73 -3.71
N ILE A 114 -6.53 -30.48 -2.43
CA ILE A 114 -5.49 -29.90 -1.57
C ILE A 114 -4.46 -30.98 -1.23
N PRO A 115 -3.15 -30.69 -1.39
CA PRO A 115 -2.10 -31.66 -1.14
C PRO A 115 -2.01 -32.03 0.36
N THR A 116 -1.62 -33.27 0.64
CA THR A 116 -1.21 -33.69 1.97
C THR A 116 0.16 -33.13 2.34
N ALA A 117 0.57 -33.28 3.61
CA ALA A 117 1.89 -32.83 4.05
C ALA A 117 3.03 -33.53 3.28
N ASP A 118 2.87 -34.83 3.00
CA ASP A 118 3.87 -35.62 2.26
C ASP A 118 3.92 -35.22 0.79
N GLU A 119 2.77 -34.94 0.16
CA GLU A 119 2.70 -34.44 -1.21
C GLU A 119 3.29 -33.02 -1.34
N GLU A 120 3.02 -32.15 -0.34
CA GLU A 120 3.66 -30.81 -0.29
C GLU A 120 5.18 -30.91 -0.15
N LEU A 121 5.67 -31.89 0.64
CA LEU A 121 7.11 -32.11 0.82
C LEU A 121 7.76 -32.64 -0.46
N ALA A 122 7.07 -33.53 -1.20
CA ALA A 122 7.56 -34.11 -2.44
C ALA A 122 7.62 -33.11 -3.60
N ASP A 123 6.63 -32.20 -3.71
CA ASP A 123 6.54 -31.20 -4.76
C ASP A 123 5.97 -29.88 -4.19
N PRO A 124 6.83 -29.06 -3.56
CA PRO A 124 6.42 -27.79 -2.94
C PRO A 124 5.84 -26.76 -3.92
N ASP A 125 6.35 -26.72 -5.14
CA ASP A 125 5.93 -25.73 -6.15
C ASP A 125 4.53 -26.04 -6.67
N LYS A 126 4.24 -27.31 -6.93
CA LYS A 126 2.90 -27.76 -7.31
C LYS A 126 1.88 -27.58 -6.16
N ALA A 127 2.29 -27.79 -4.92
CA ALA A 127 1.45 -27.49 -3.77
C ALA A 127 1.11 -25.99 -3.66
N ASP A 128 2.10 -25.12 -3.90
CA ASP A 128 1.91 -23.67 -3.91
C ASP A 128 0.96 -23.21 -5.02
N GLU A 129 0.99 -23.83 -6.21
CA GLU A 129 0.02 -23.55 -7.29
C GLU A 129 -1.41 -23.86 -6.88
N VAL A 130 -1.62 -24.96 -6.16
CA VAL A 130 -2.94 -25.33 -5.60
C VAL A 130 -3.40 -24.29 -4.59
N TYR A 131 -2.53 -23.87 -3.67
CA TYR A 131 -2.84 -22.84 -2.67
C TYR A 131 -3.12 -21.48 -3.31
N ASP A 132 -2.40 -21.12 -4.36
CA ASP A 132 -2.64 -19.90 -5.13
C ASP A 132 -4.00 -19.95 -5.84
N THR A 133 -4.39 -21.11 -6.37
CA THR A 133 -5.72 -21.31 -6.96
C THR A 133 -6.83 -21.13 -5.93
N CYS A 134 -6.68 -21.68 -4.74
CA CYS A 134 -7.60 -21.46 -3.62
C CYS A 134 -7.69 -19.99 -3.23
N THR A 135 -6.54 -19.30 -3.18
CA THR A 135 -6.48 -17.87 -2.89
C THR A 135 -7.20 -17.05 -3.96
N ALA A 136 -6.99 -17.37 -5.24
CA ALA A 136 -7.67 -16.68 -6.36
C ALA A 136 -9.20 -16.81 -6.27
N PHE A 137 -9.70 -18.00 -5.90
CA PHE A 137 -11.13 -18.22 -5.65
C PHE A 137 -11.64 -17.33 -4.51
N LEU A 138 -10.94 -17.25 -3.38
CA LEU A 138 -11.34 -16.40 -2.27
C LEU A 138 -11.35 -14.92 -2.67
N LEU A 139 -10.34 -14.45 -3.40
CA LEU A 139 -10.27 -13.08 -3.91
C LEU A 139 -11.48 -12.72 -4.77
N GLU A 140 -11.94 -13.66 -5.60
CA GLU A 140 -13.13 -13.44 -6.42
C GLU A 140 -14.41 -13.38 -5.59
N LYS A 141 -14.56 -14.29 -4.63
CA LYS A 141 -15.75 -14.38 -3.78
C LYS A 141 -15.87 -13.25 -2.74
N THR A 142 -14.75 -12.63 -2.36
CA THR A 142 -14.74 -11.59 -1.31
C THR A 142 -14.70 -10.16 -1.86
N ARG A 143 -15.01 -9.95 -3.14
CA ARG A 143 -14.97 -8.62 -3.78
C ARG A 143 -15.96 -7.61 -3.22
N LYS A 144 -17.10 -8.06 -2.72
CA LYS A 144 -18.14 -7.18 -2.21
C LYS A 144 -17.78 -6.68 -0.81
N LYS A 145 -17.54 -5.38 -0.71
CA LYS A 145 -17.18 -4.70 0.53
C LYS A 145 -18.24 -4.88 1.63
N GLU A 146 -19.51 -4.82 1.24
CA GLU A 146 -20.66 -4.90 2.13
C GLU A 146 -20.74 -6.28 2.83
N GLU A 147 -20.34 -7.32 2.11
CA GLU A 147 -20.33 -8.70 2.61
C GLU A 147 -19.05 -9.02 3.40
N PHE A 148 -17.90 -8.43 2.99
CA PHE A 148 -16.57 -8.71 3.56
C PHE A 148 -15.82 -7.43 3.97
N PRO A 149 -16.39 -6.60 4.88
CA PRO A 149 -15.80 -5.31 5.21
C PRO A 149 -14.40 -5.42 5.81
N LEU A 150 -14.12 -6.42 6.64
CA LEU A 150 -12.79 -6.61 7.24
C LEU A 150 -11.73 -7.02 6.21
N VAL A 151 -12.09 -7.83 5.22
CA VAL A 151 -11.19 -8.17 4.10
C VAL A 151 -10.88 -6.93 3.28
N PHE A 152 -11.89 -6.11 3.03
CA PHE A 152 -11.74 -4.85 2.30
C PHE A 152 -10.82 -3.87 3.04
N GLU A 153 -10.98 -3.70 4.36
CA GLU A 153 -10.15 -2.80 5.16
C GLU A 153 -8.67 -3.24 5.14
N GLU A 154 -8.39 -4.52 5.34
CA GLU A 154 -7.02 -5.01 5.31
C GLU A 154 -6.41 -4.97 3.90
N ASN A 155 -7.22 -5.16 2.86
CA ASN A 155 -6.77 -4.96 1.48
C ASN A 155 -6.39 -3.48 1.22
N CYS A 156 -7.15 -2.52 1.77
CA CYS A 156 -6.79 -1.10 1.70
C CYS A 156 -5.48 -0.81 2.43
N ASN A 157 -5.29 -1.34 3.64
CA ASN A 157 -4.08 -1.19 4.44
C ASN A 157 -2.85 -1.77 3.74
N TYR A 158 -2.96 -2.99 3.24
CA TYR A 158 -1.88 -3.62 2.47
C TYR A 158 -1.57 -2.83 1.20
N GLY A 159 -2.59 -2.47 0.44
CA GLY A 159 -2.44 -1.69 -0.79
C GLY A 159 -1.77 -0.34 -0.55
N PHE A 160 -2.14 0.37 0.53
CA PHE A 160 -1.52 1.63 0.94
C PHE A 160 -0.02 1.46 1.22
N ARG A 161 0.35 0.53 2.11
CA ARG A 161 1.75 0.33 2.52
C ARG A 161 2.63 -0.13 1.36
N ARG A 162 2.13 -1.06 0.54
CA ARG A 162 2.84 -1.55 -0.64
C ARG A 162 3.09 -0.43 -1.66
N ASN A 163 2.07 0.34 -1.98
CA ASN A 163 2.17 1.43 -2.96
C ASN A 163 3.06 2.56 -2.43
N LEU A 164 2.95 2.90 -1.14
CA LEU A 164 3.80 3.87 -0.50
C LEU A 164 5.28 3.46 -0.59
N TRP A 165 5.58 2.20 -0.26
CA TRP A 165 6.95 1.69 -0.40
C TRP A 165 7.43 1.65 -1.86
N GLY A 166 6.54 1.36 -2.80
CA GLY A 166 6.81 1.48 -4.22
C GLY A 166 7.25 2.88 -4.63
N MET A 167 6.71 3.90 -3.97
CA MET A 167 7.01 5.32 -4.18
C MET A 167 8.18 5.84 -3.31
N LYS A 168 8.79 5.01 -2.47
CA LYS A 168 9.89 5.43 -1.54
C LYS A 168 10.99 6.24 -2.22
N PRO A 169 11.54 5.90 -3.39
CA PRO A 169 12.55 6.72 -4.04
C PRO A 169 12.07 8.14 -4.33
N PHE A 170 10.85 8.28 -4.82
CA PHE A 170 10.25 9.60 -5.09
C PHE A 170 10.01 10.39 -3.80
N GLY A 171 9.52 9.70 -2.74
CA GLY A 171 9.32 10.34 -1.44
C GLY A 171 10.61 10.86 -0.83
N ILE A 172 11.71 10.10 -0.92
CA ILE A 172 13.04 10.55 -0.50
C ILE A 172 13.46 11.77 -1.31
N THR A 173 13.35 11.71 -2.64
CA THR A 173 13.76 12.82 -3.54
C THR A 173 12.98 14.09 -3.24
N THR A 174 11.65 14.02 -3.16
CA THR A 174 10.80 15.21 -2.91
C THR A 174 11.02 15.77 -1.51
N SER A 175 11.20 14.92 -0.49
CA SER A 175 11.48 15.34 0.88
C SER A 175 12.88 15.97 1.02
N SER A 176 13.89 15.41 0.35
CA SER A 176 15.24 15.98 0.35
C SER A 176 15.23 17.35 -0.34
N PHE A 177 14.57 17.46 -1.49
CA PHE A 177 14.45 18.73 -2.19
C PHE A 177 13.65 19.77 -1.38
N GLY A 178 12.50 19.36 -0.81
CA GLY A 178 11.68 20.24 0.03
C GLY A 178 12.43 20.72 1.28
N THR A 179 13.18 19.82 1.95
CA THR A 179 14.02 20.19 3.09
C THR A 179 15.12 21.17 2.68
N ALA A 180 15.84 20.90 1.59
CA ALA A 180 16.89 21.78 1.10
C ALA A 180 16.36 23.16 0.72
N ALA A 181 15.20 23.24 0.07
CA ALA A 181 14.56 24.50 -0.30
C ALA A 181 14.20 25.34 0.93
N VAL A 182 13.62 24.73 1.98
CA VAL A 182 13.24 25.48 3.19
C VAL A 182 14.48 25.86 4.00
N VAL A 183 15.51 25.00 4.08
CA VAL A 183 16.79 25.35 4.73
C VAL A 183 17.46 26.52 4.01
N LEU A 184 17.45 26.52 2.67
CA LEU A 184 17.97 27.65 1.88
C LEU A 184 17.23 28.95 2.23
N LEU A 185 15.90 28.93 2.33
CA LEU A 185 15.12 30.11 2.74
C LEU A 185 15.55 30.62 4.11
N LEU A 186 15.67 29.72 5.11
CA LEU A 186 16.13 30.08 6.46
C LEU A 186 17.53 30.73 6.47
N VAL A 187 18.43 30.24 5.63
CA VAL A 187 19.80 30.83 5.48
C VAL A 187 19.72 32.22 4.84
N LEU A 188 18.86 32.40 3.83
CA LEU A 188 18.69 33.71 3.18
C LEU A 188 18.07 34.75 4.13
N ASP A 189 17.05 34.35 4.88
CA ASP A 189 16.40 35.19 5.90
C ASP A 189 17.40 35.60 6.99
N TYR A 190 18.19 34.63 7.49
CA TYR A 190 19.26 34.90 8.47
C TYR A 190 20.29 35.91 7.95
N ARG A 191 20.75 35.75 6.70
CA ARG A 191 21.73 36.66 6.09
C ARG A 191 21.15 38.08 5.87
N SER A 192 19.86 38.18 5.61
CA SER A 192 19.16 39.43 5.39
C SER A 192 18.68 40.09 6.69
N ALA A 193 18.97 39.48 7.86
CA ALA A 193 18.47 39.87 9.17
C ALA A 193 16.91 39.93 9.24
N ILE A 194 16.24 39.13 8.40
CA ILE A 194 14.78 39.01 8.39
C ILE A 194 14.39 37.85 9.35
N ALA A 195 13.49 38.11 10.29
CA ALA A 195 12.95 37.06 11.13
C ALA A 195 12.00 36.16 10.34
N PRO A 196 12.28 34.85 10.17
CA PRO A 196 11.39 33.96 9.44
C PRO A 196 10.03 33.86 10.12
N ALA A 197 8.95 33.80 9.33
CA ALA A 197 7.62 33.56 9.85
C ALA A 197 7.53 32.18 10.54
N PRO A 198 6.75 32.01 11.62
CA PRO A 198 6.62 30.71 12.32
C PRO A 198 6.27 29.53 11.42
N VAL A 199 5.51 29.77 10.33
CA VAL A 199 5.15 28.75 9.35
C VAL A 199 6.37 28.15 8.63
N VAL A 200 7.45 28.92 8.44
CA VAL A 200 8.69 28.44 7.80
C VAL A 200 9.35 27.37 8.66
N TYR A 201 9.44 27.59 9.97
CA TYR A 201 9.97 26.60 10.91
C TYR A 201 9.10 25.33 10.98
N ALA A 202 7.77 25.49 10.96
CA ALA A 202 6.85 24.36 10.92
C ALA A 202 7.04 23.55 9.62
N CYS A 203 7.17 24.22 8.47
CA CYS A 203 7.44 23.55 7.18
C CYS A 203 8.80 22.85 7.17
N ALA A 204 9.83 23.45 7.77
CA ALA A 204 11.16 22.83 7.89
C ALA A 204 11.09 21.54 8.72
N LEU A 205 10.47 21.60 9.90
CA LEU A 205 10.30 20.45 10.78
C LEU A 205 9.51 19.33 10.09
N LEU A 206 8.38 19.64 9.47
CA LEU A 206 7.53 18.65 8.81
C LEU A 206 8.26 17.99 7.61
N ASN A 207 8.98 18.76 6.80
CA ASN A 207 9.80 18.20 5.71
C ASN A 207 10.89 17.27 6.24
N PHE A 208 11.57 17.67 7.32
CA PHE A 208 12.59 16.83 7.95
C PHE A 208 11.98 15.53 8.51
N LEU A 209 10.84 15.60 9.21
CA LEU A 209 10.16 14.42 9.73
C LEU A 209 9.67 13.48 8.61
N LEU A 210 9.18 14.04 7.49
CA LEU A 210 8.82 13.25 6.31
C LEU A 210 10.04 12.54 5.72
N LEU A 211 11.18 13.24 5.58
CA LEU A 211 12.42 12.64 5.11
C LEU A 211 12.86 11.49 6.02
N MET A 212 12.86 11.70 7.33
CA MET A 212 13.19 10.64 8.31
C MET A 212 12.21 9.46 8.21
N GLY A 213 10.93 9.72 8.06
CA GLY A 213 9.92 8.67 7.83
C GLY A 213 10.19 7.84 6.57
N TRP A 214 10.55 8.51 5.45
CA TRP A 214 10.93 7.81 4.22
C TRP A 214 12.19 6.95 4.38
N LEU A 215 13.18 7.42 5.12
CA LEU A 215 14.45 6.69 5.31
C LEU A 215 14.29 5.49 6.24
N THR A 216 13.59 5.65 7.36
CA THR A 216 13.61 4.70 8.48
C THR A 216 12.35 3.84 8.61
N TRP A 217 11.15 4.43 8.42
CA TRP A 217 9.89 3.78 8.76
C TRP A 217 9.34 2.87 7.66
N PHE A 218 9.38 3.31 6.38
CA PHE A 218 8.80 2.55 5.28
C PHE A 218 9.73 1.43 4.84
N THR A 219 9.59 0.26 5.48
CA THR A 219 10.43 -0.93 5.31
C THR A 219 9.61 -2.12 4.80
N PRO A 220 10.26 -3.17 4.23
CA PRO A 220 9.58 -4.41 3.86
C PRO A 220 8.83 -5.07 5.03
N ASN A 221 9.40 -5.02 6.26
CA ASN A 221 8.75 -5.58 7.45
C ASN A 221 7.46 -4.82 7.82
N TRP A 222 7.46 -3.49 7.68
CA TRP A 222 6.26 -2.69 7.90
C TRP A 222 5.12 -3.06 6.94
N ILE A 223 5.44 -3.42 5.69
CA ILE A 223 4.46 -3.88 4.69
C ILE A 223 3.98 -5.28 5.04
N ARG A 224 4.89 -6.17 5.48
CA ARG A 224 4.59 -7.55 5.84
C ARG A 224 3.49 -7.66 6.88
N ILE A 225 3.50 -6.80 7.90
CA ILE A 225 2.45 -6.77 8.93
C ILE A 225 1.05 -6.64 8.30
N ALA A 226 0.87 -5.72 7.35
CA ALA A 226 -0.43 -5.55 6.69
C ALA A 226 -0.73 -6.66 5.68
N ALA A 227 0.29 -7.23 5.04
CA ALA A 227 0.13 -8.35 4.11
C ALA A 227 -0.31 -9.63 4.84
N ASP A 228 0.28 -9.91 6.00
CA ASP A 228 -0.08 -11.06 6.85
C ASP A 228 -1.51 -10.87 7.42
N ALA A 229 -1.85 -9.68 7.92
CA ALA A 229 -3.20 -9.37 8.40
C ALA A 229 -4.26 -9.52 7.29
N TYR A 230 -3.97 -9.04 6.09
CA TYR A 230 -4.84 -9.22 4.93
C TYR A 230 -5.02 -10.70 4.58
N ALA A 231 -3.92 -11.48 4.56
CA ALA A 231 -3.97 -12.90 4.25
C ALA A 231 -4.81 -13.68 5.29
N GLU A 232 -4.66 -13.39 6.57
CA GLU A 232 -5.47 -13.99 7.64
C GLU A 232 -6.96 -13.69 7.47
N ARG A 233 -7.32 -12.42 7.19
CA ARG A 233 -8.72 -12.03 6.97
C ARG A 233 -9.31 -12.66 5.73
N LEU A 234 -8.54 -12.72 4.63
CA LEU A 234 -8.97 -13.37 3.40
C LEU A 234 -9.24 -14.86 3.62
N LEU A 235 -8.34 -15.57 4.29
CA LEU A 235 -8.53 -16.99 4.61
C LEU A 235 -9.64 -17.23 5.62
N ALA A 236 -9.84 -16.34 6.60
CA ALA A 236 -10.97 -16.42 7.52
C ALA A 236 -12.33 -16.24 6.82
N ALA A 237 -12.37 -15.55 5.68
CA ALA A 237 -13.60 -15.39 4.91
C ALA A 237 -14.17 -16.71 4.37
N CYS A 238 -13.34 -17.77 4.26
CA CYS A 238 -13.84 -19.10 3.91
C CYS A 238 -14.87 -19.63 4.90
N GLU A 239 -14.85 -19.17 6.16
CA GLU A 239 -15.85 -19.53 7.18
C GLU A 239 -17.24 -19.01 6.84
N LYS A 240 -17.32 -17.81 6.29
CA LYS A 240 -18.59 -17.13 5.95
C LYS A 240 -19.20 -17.64 4.64
N LEU A 241 -18.38 -18.14 3.73
CA LEU A 241 -18.85 -18.62 2.42
C LEU A 241 -19.68 -19.92 2.50
N TRP A 242 -19.84 -20.51 3.69
CA TRP A 242 -20.51 -21.81 3.92
C TRP A 242 -21.89 -21.70 4.59
N VAL A 243 -22.37 -20.50 4.87
CA VAL A 243 -23.66 -20.29 5.53
C VAL A 243 -24.82 -20.24 4.52
N THR A 244 -24.51 -20.45 3.24
CA THR A 244 -25.51 -20.60 2.15
C THR A 244 -25.42 -21.99 1.55
#